data_834da041399874f09db70c109b24c075
#
_entry.id   834da041399874f09db70c109b24c075
#
_cell.length_a   1.000
_cell.length_b   1.000
_cell.length_c   1.000
_cell.angle_alpha   90.00
_cell.angle_beta   90.00
_cell.angle_gamma   90.00
#
_symmetry.space_group_name_H-M   'P 1'
#
loop_
_entity.id
_entity.type
_entity.pdbx_description
1 polymer ?
#
loop_
_entity_poly.entity_id
_entity_poly.type
_entity_poly.pdbx_seq_one_letter_code
_entity_poly.pdbx_strand_id
1 'polypeptide(L)'
;MASDAAVAARDAAVEPVLAPEGAEFIDQALILFRVGACGPAGEVPSRFDASVVTKHCNELARAYDDYRSSWVAVAEPFLASLRPRDLPRTVVYPFGGGDLASALATFPDALEITTISLEPAGDVRPIDSLAGDRLGPELAVHRAHLERLFEKAHSRTDNLEKESKTDLPGEVLFSLAALVVHGCVPTSLRYFRLSPDGSVSYVTHAEIEAQVHHPKALRALFDNAELQFRSTRDPSRLRVLRHIAFNLDDDHLNATPSLLAHLNAKGNVSAMTKAASHLLWSDHFARIRGWLIEHIVWMVSDSTGIPPRFASAAGLVQLTFGQFDGPAPFGLTDAKDAMDFKHLFASQPARELAFRYGYPDRDGHAHLIVTKR
;
A
#
# COMPACT_ATOMS: atom_id res chain seq x y z
N MET A 1 4.31 -9.98 -41.61
CA MET A 1 2.95 -9.63 -41.24
C MET A 1 2.32 -10.77 -40.41
N ALA A 2 2.86 -11.05 -39.22
CA ALA A 2 2.33 -12.07 -38.29
C ALA A 2 2.68 -11.69 -36.82
N SER A 3 2.76 -10.38 -36.50
CA SER A 3 3.17 -9.89 -35.18
C SER A 3 2.08 -9.12 -34.45
N ASP A 4 1.04 -8.64 -35.12
CA ASP A 4 0.06 -7.72 -34.48
C ASP A 4 -1.15 -8.42 -33.83
N ALA A 5 -1.36 -9.72 -34.10
CA ALA A 5 -2.49 -10.48 -33.57
C ALA A 5 -2.26 -11.02 -32.12
N ALA A 6 -1.01 -11.07 -31.66
CA ALA A 6 -0.68 -11.64 -30.35
C ALA A 6 -0.70 -10.64 -29.20
N VAL A 7 -0.70 -9.32 -29.48
CA VAL A 7 -0.73 -8.26 -28.46
C VAL A 7 -2.17 -7.86 -28.09
N ALA A 8 -3.10 -8.00 -29.05
CA ALA A 8 -4.52 -7.63 -28.83
C ALA A 8 -5.32 -8.61 -27.94
N ALA A 9 -4.78 -9.81 -27.68
CA ALA A 9 -5.50 -10.84 -26.91
C ALA A 9 -5.29 -10.76 -25.37
N ARG A 10 -4.52 -9.80 -24.87
CA ARG A 10 -4.21 -9.66 -23.42
C ARG A 10 -4.97 -8.56 -22.69
N ASP A 11 -5.71 -7.73 -23.40
CA ASP A 11 -6.61 -6.72 -22.83
C ASP A 11 -8.08 -7.23 -22.71
N ALA A 12 -8.31 -8.53 -22.74
CA ALA A 12 -9.61 -9.07 -22.37
C ALA A 12 -9.87 -8.61 -20.92
N ALA A 13 -10.80 -7.66 -20.79
CA ALA A 13 -11.34 -7.23 -19.53
C ALA A 13 -11.56 -8.48 -18.67
N VAL A 14 -10.92 -8.54 -17.50
CA VAL A 14 -11.31 -9.49 -16.46
C VAL A 14 -12.75 -9.08 -16.14
N GLU A 15 -13.72 -9.73 -16.77
CA GLU A 15 -15.11 -9.65 -16.33
C GLU A 15 -15.07 -10.02 -14.85
N PRO A 16 -15.73 -9.25 -13.98
CA PRO A 16 -15.83 -9.60 -12.58
C PRO A 16 -16.54 -10.95 -12.53
N VAL A 17 -15.77 -12.01 -12.35
CA VAL A 17 -16.30 -13.30 -11.94
C VAL A 17 -17.10 -12.98 -10.69
N LEU A 18 -18.43 -13.17 -10.74
CA LEU A 18 -19.31 -13.06 -9.59
C LEU A 18 -18.65 -13.84 -8.47
N ALA A 19 -18.11 -13.10 -7.48
CA ALA A 19 -17.33 -13.71 -6.42
C ALA A 19 -18.29 -14.57 -5.59
N PRO A 20 -18.01 -15.86 -5.43
CA PRO A 20 -18.88 -16.71 -4.65
C PRO A 20 -18.78 -16.30 -3.17
N GLU A 21 -19.94 -16.13 -2.54
CA GLU A 21 -20.25 -16.34 -1.13
C GLU A 21 -19.39 -15.69 -0.03
N GLY A 22 -18.55 -14.66 -0.32
CA GLY A 22 -17.80 -13.92 0.70
C GLY A 22 -18.71 -12.93 1.45
N ALA A 23 -18.44 -12.74 2.74
CA ALA A 23 -19.07 -11.67 3.52
C ALA A 23 -18.67 -10.31 2.95
N GLU A 24 -19.65 -9.44 2.71
CA GLU A 24 -19.44 -8.08 2.19
C GLU A 24 -19.58 -7.07 3.33
N PHE A 25 -18.64 -6.12 3.40
CA PHE A 25 -18.56 -5.10 4.45
C PHE A 25 -18.56 -3.68 3.89
N ILE A 26 -19.17 -3.49 2.72
CA ILE A 26 -19.21 -2.15 2.09
C ILE A 26 -19.95 -1.12 2.93
N ASP A 27 -21.00 -1.51 3.66
CA ASP A 27 -21.74 -0.58 4.50
C ASP A 27 -20.88 -0.02 5.62
N GLN A 28 -20.11 -0.87 6.31
CA GLN A 28 -19.13 -0.45 7.33
C GLN A 28 -18.01 0.40 6.73
N ALA A 29 -17.51 -0.01 5.56
CA ALA A 29 -16.49 0.75 4.84
C ALA A 29 -17.00 2.14 4.45
N LEU A 30 -18.26 2.29 4.00
CA LEU A 30 -18.86 3.58 3.66
C LEU A 30 -19.07 4.46 4.90
N ILE A 31 -19.45 3.89 6.05
CA ILE A 31 -19.51 4.64 7.31
C ILE A 31 -18.11 5.14 7.68
N LEU A 32 -17.10 4.27 7.69
CA LEU A 32 -15.71 4.64 7.99
C LEU A 32 -15.16 5.64 6.98
N PHE A 33 -15.49 5.48 5.70
CA PHE A 33 -15.11 6.41 4.65
C PHE A 33 -15.69 7.80 4.88
N ARG A 34 -16.96 7.88 5.33
CA ARG A 34 -17.62 9.14 5.62
C ARG A 34 -17.15 9.79 6.92
N VAL A 35 -17.10 9.04 8.03
CA VAL A 35 -16.85 9.61 9.35
C VAL A 35 -15.35 9.65 9.71
N GLY A 36 -14.57 8.67 9.26
CA GLY A 36 -13.16 8.53 9.61
C GLY A 36 -12.23 9.13 8.56
N ALA A 37 -12.45 8.80 7.29
CA ALA A 37 -11.65 9.33 6.19
C ALA A 37 -12.20 10.62 5.57
N CYS A 38 -13.38 11.07 5.95
CA CYS A 38 -14.03 12.30 5.44
C CYS A 38 -14.31 12.29 3.95
N GLY A 39 -14.62 11.11 3.41
CA GLY A 39 -14.99 10.94 2.01
C GLY A 39 -16.37 11.49 1.68
N PRO A 40 -16.68 11.71 0.39
CA PRO A 40 -17.96 12.28 -0.05
C PRO A 40 -19.11 11.28 -0.07
N ALA A 41 -18.83 9.97 -0.04
CA ALA A 41 -19.86 8.92 -0.07
C ALA A 41 -20.13 8.36 1.34
N GLY A 42 -21.30 7.75 1.49
CA GLY A 42 -21.79 7.23 2.76
C GLY A 42 -22.54 8.27 3.58
N GLU A 43 -23.20 7.80 4.63
CA GLU A 43 -23.99 8.62 5.54
C GLU A 43 -23.36 8.65 6.92
N VAL A 44 -23.60 9.71 7.68
CA VAL A 44 -23.28 9.78 9.10
C VAL A 44 -24.43 9.13 9.85
N PRO A 45 -24.22 7.98 10.51
CA PRO A 45 -25.27 7.33 11.31
C PRO A 45 -25.86 8.28 12.36
N SER A 46 -27.18 8.24 12.59
CA SER A 46 -27.87 9.14 13.53
C SER A 46 -27.41 9.02 14.99
N ARG A 47 -26.74 7.92 15.35
CA ARG A 47 -26.10 7.75 16.66
C ARG A 47 -24.85 8.60 16.85
N PHE A 48 -24.28 9.16 15.78
CA PHE A 48 -23.08 9.98 15.83
C PHE A 48 -23.44 11.46 15.76
N ASP A 49 -22.78 12.26 16.59
CA ASP A 49 -22.93 13.72 16.53
C ASP A 49 -22.26 14.26 15.26
N ALA A 50 -23.06 14.81 14.36
CA ALA A 50 -22.60 15.41 13.13
C ALA A 50 -21.59 16.54 13.33
N SER A 51 -21.64 17.25 14.46
CA SER A 51 -20.69 18.32 14.79
C SER A 51 -19.28 17.76 15.06
N VAL A 52 -19.19 16.59 15.72
CA VAL A 52 -17.93 15.87 15.96
C VAL A 52 -17.30 15.44 14.63
N VAL A 53 -18.09 14.84 13.74
CA VAL A 53 -17.62 14.44 12.41
C VAL A 53 -17.18 15.64 11.59
N THR A 54 -17.97 16.72 11.59
CA THR A 54 -17.65 17.96 10.86
C THR A 54 -16.33 18.56 11.35
N LYS A 55 -16.15 18.66 12.67
CA LYS A 55 -14.88 19.16 13.24
C LYS A 55 -13.70 18.31 12.82
N HIS A 56 -13.80 16.99 12.96
CA HIS A 56 -12.75 16.05 12.54
C HIS A 56 -12.39 16.24 11.06
N CYS A 57 -13.39 16.30 10.19
CA CYS A 57 -13.17 16.43 8.76
C CYS A 57 -12.59 17.79 8.36
N ASN A 58 -12.94 18.88 9.02
CA ASN A 58 -12.33 20.19 8.77
C ASN A 58 -10.84 20.23 9.18
N GLU A 59 -10.47 19.50 10.23
CA GLU A 59 -9.09 19.37 10.67
C GLU A 59 -8.29 18.49 9.71
N LEU A 60 -8.82 17.32 9.32
CA LEU A 60 -8.16 16.38 8.41
C LEU A 60 -8.03 16.91 6.97
N ALA A 61 -8.98 17.73 6.51
CA ALA A 61 -8.93 18.35 5.19
C ALA A 61 -7.63 19.14 4.96
N ARG A 62 -7.10 19.80 6.00
CA ARG A 62 -5.82 20.53 5.91
C ARG A 62 -4.66 19.60 5.60
N ALA A 63 -4.58 18.45 6.29
CA ALA A 63 -3.53 17.47 6.03
C ALA A 63 -3.62 16.90 4.61
N TYR A 64 -4.84 16.68 4.09
CA TYR A 64 -5.04 16.25 2.72
C TYR A 64 -4.62 17.30 1.69
N ASP A 65 -4.98 18.57 1.92
CA ASP A 65 -4.64 19.67 1.03
C ASP A 65 -3.13 19.93 1.02
N ASP A 66 -2.51 19.89 2.19
CA ASP A 66 -1.06 19.99 2.33
C ASP A 66 -0.34 18.85 1.61
N TYR A 67 -0.79 17.62 1.78
CA TYR A 67 -0.23 16.46 1.08
C TYR A 67 -0.41 16.55 -0.45
N ARG A 68 -1.61 16.92 -0.91
CA ARG A 68 -1.88 17.09 -2.34
C ARG A 68 -1.01 18.18 -2.95
N SER A 69 -0.90 19.33 -2.30
CA SER A 69 -0.18 20.49 -2.84
C SER A 69 1.33 20.35 -2.72
N SER A 70 1.84 19.83 -1.60
CA SER A 70 3.28 19.76 -1.33
C SER A 70 3.94 18.50 -1.91
N TRP A 71 3.22 17.38 -1.96
CA TRP A 71 3.81 16.12 -2.41
C TRP A 71 3.19 15.59 -3.71
N VAL A 72 1.88 15.36 -3.78
CA VAL A 72 1.24 14.75 -4.96
C VAL A 72 1.44 15.63 -6.20
N ALA A 73 1.22 16.94 -6.08
CA ALA A 73 1.35 17.89 -7.20
C ALA A 73 2.77 17.95 -7.79
N VAL A 74 3.78 17.58 -7.01
CA VAL A 74 5.19 17.57 -7.45
C VAL A 74 5.61 16.16 -7.87
N ALA A 75 5.28 15.15 -7.07
CA ALA A 75 5.73 13.77 -7.27
C ALA A 75 5.04 13.11 -8.48
N GLU A 76 3.73 13.28 -8.64
CA GLU A 76 2.97 12.60 -9.70
C GLU A 76 3.45 12.97 -11.12
N PRO A 77 3.61 14.25 -11.52
CA PRO A 77 4.12 14.60 -12.84
C PRO A 77 5.57 14.18 -13.03
N PHE A 78 6.41 14.23 -11.99
CA PHE A 78 7.77 13.74 -12.05
C PHE A 78 7.81 12.24 -12.32
N LEU A 79 7.10 11.44 -11.52
CA LEU A 79 7.02 9.99 -11.70
C LEU A 79 6.38 9.62 -13.05
N ALA A 80 5.40 10.38 -13.51
CA ALA A 80 4.81 10.21 -14.84
C ALA A 80 5.83 10.38 -15.96
N SER A 81 6.78 11.31 -15.83
CA SER A 81 7.85 11.51 -16.81
C SER A 81 8.84 10.34 -16.91
N LEU A 82 8.94 9.53 -15.85
CA LEU A 82 9.86 8.38 -15.77
C LEU A 82 9.19 7.06 -16.15
N ARG A 83 7.85 7.01 -16.09
CA ARG A 83 7.09 5.78 -16.33
C ARG A 83 7.07 5.40 -17.80
N PRO A 84 7.45 4.15 -18.17
CA PRO A 84 7.15 3.60 -19.49
C PRO A 84 5.63 3.57 -19.76
N ARG A 85 5.26 3.67 -21.04
CA ARG A 85 3.83 3.67 -21.43
C ARG A 85 3.15 2.32 -21.21
N ASP A 86 3.90 1.22 -21.39
CA ASP A 86 3.38 -0.16 -21.41
C ASP A 86 3.72 -0.91 -20.12
N LEU A 87 3.50 -0.26 -18.96
CA LEU A 87 3.71 -0.90 -17.66
C LEU A 87 2.60 -1.89 -17.32
N PRO A 88 2.95 -3.01 -16.65
CA PRO A 88 1.96 -3.83 -15.98
C PRO A 88 1.09 -3.01 -15.05
N ARG A 89 -0.23 -3.17 -15.15
CA ARG A 89 -1.22 -2.48 -14.28
C ARG A 89 -1.41 -3.21 -12.95
N THR A 90 -0.70 -4.30 -12.74
CA THR A 90 -0.57 -5.00 -11.45
C THR A 90 0.66 -4.47 -10.75
N VAL A 91 0.46 -3.97 -9.53
CA VAL A 91 1.49 -3.38 -8.68
C VAL A 91 1.67 -4.21 -7.43
N VAL A 92 2.91 -4.50 -7.06
CA VAL A 92 3.25 -5.13 -5.77
C VAL A 92 4.07 -4.15 -4.94
N TYR A 93 3.60 -3.92 -3.71
CA TYR A 93 4.22 -3.01 -2.75
C TYR A 93 4.56 -3.77 -1.46
N PRO A 94 5.68 -4.52 -1.44
CA PRO A 94 6.15 -5.16 -0.22
C PRO A 94 6.54 -4.12 0.82
N PHE A 95 6.22 -4.38 2.07
CA PHE A 95 6.41 -3.48 3.22
C PHE A 95 5.60 -2.18 3.11
N GLY A 96 4.52 -2.18 2.32
CA GLY A 96 3.77 -0.98 1.96
C GLY A 96 2.80 -0.50 3.03
N GLY A 97 2.34 -1.40 3.92
CA GLY A 97 1.34 -1.05 4.94
C GLY A 97 0.17 -0.26 4.38
N GLY A 98 -0.32 0.72 5.14
CA GLY A 98 -1.42 1.62 4.78
C GLY A 98 -1.08 2.71 3.77
N ASP A 99 0.08 2.66 3.09
CA ASP A 99 0.52 3.73 2.18
C ASP A 99 -0.04 3.57 0.75
N LEU A 100 -1.33 3.29 0.63
CA LEU A 100 -2.02 3.28 -0.66
C LEU A 100 -1.94 4.65 -1.36
N ALA A 101 -1.85 5.75 -0.61
CA ALA A 101 -1.78 7.09 -1.19
C ALA A 101 -0.56 7.28 -2.10
N SER A 102 0.62 6.86 -1.64
CA SER A 102 1.83 6.89 -2.48
C SER A 102 1.76 5.92 -3.66
N ALA A 103 1.13 4.76 -3.48
CA ALA A 103 0.95 3.80 -4.56
C ALA A 103 0.05 4.36 -5.68
N LEU A 104 -1.04 5.06 -5.31
CA LEU A 104 -1.94 5.69 -6.27
C LEU A 104 -1.29 6.87 -7.02
N ALA A 105 -0.44 7.66 -6.36
CA ALA A 105 0.33 8.72 -7.01
C ALA A 105 1.41 8.14 -7.95
N THR A 106 2.08 7.06 -7.52
CA THR A 106 3.14 6.42 -8.32
C THR A 106 2.56 5.66 -9.52
N PHE A 107 1.42 5.00 -9.37
CA PHE A 107 0.76 4.17 -10.37
C PHE A 107 -0.73 4.52 -10.53
N PRO A 108 -1.06 5.71 -11.03
CA PRO A 108 -2.46 6.16 -11.17
C PRO A 108 -3.31 5.27 -12.07
N ASP A 109 -2.68 4.51 -12.98
CA ASP A 109 -3.35 3.60 -13.92
C ASP A 109 -3.40 2.15 -13.43
N ALA A 110 -2.89 1.83 -12.24
CA ALA A 110 -2.94 0.48 -11.70
C ALA A 110 -4.39 -0.01 -11.57
N LEU A 111 -4.64 -1.24 -11.98
CA LEU A 111 -5.92 -1.94 -11.80
C LEU A 111 -5.91 -2.78 -10.54
N GLU A 112 -4.78 -3.33 -10.19
CA GLU A 112 -4.57 -4.11 -8.98
C GLU A 112 -3.33 -3.62 -8.25
N ILE A 113 -3.46 -3.36 -6.96
CA ILE A 113 -2.36 -3.02 -6.05
C ILE A 113 -2.37 -4.06 -4.93
N THR A 114 -1.24 -4.70 -4.69
CA THR A 114 -1.06 -5.61 -3.55
C THR A 114 -0.07 -5.00 -2.59
N THR A 115 -0.53 -4.59 -1.41
CA THR A 115 0.34 -4.18 -0.30
C THR A 115 0.57 -5.36 0.63
N ILE A 116 1.79 -5.48 1.17
CA ILE A 116 2.13 -6.54 2.11
C ILE A 116 2.86 -5.91 3.29
N SER A 117 2.40 -6.19 4.51
CA SER A 117 3.04 -5.71 5.74
C SER A 117 2.76 -6.64 6.92
N LEU A 118 3.25 -6.30 8.10
CA LEU A 118 2.98 -7.07 9.32
C LEU A 118 1.61 -6.76 9.93
N GLU A 119 1.05 -5.60 9.60
CA GLU A 119 -0.19 -5.10 10.17
C GLU A 119 -1.39 -5.84 9.56
N PRO A 120 -2.37 -6.26 10.39
CA PRO A 120 -3.64 -6.78 9.89
C PRO A 120 -4.47 -5.66 9.27
N ALA A 121 -5.33 -5.99 8.30
CA ALA A 121 -6.28 -5.04 7.73
C ALA A 121 -7.21 -4.45 8.80
N GLY A 122 -7.60 -5.27 9.76
CA GLY A 122 -8.43 -4.90 10.90
C GLY A 122 -9.93 -5.08 10.65
N ASP A 123 -10.66 -5.34 11.73
CA ASP A 123 -12.11 -5.59 11.70
C ASP A 123 -12.90 -4.28 11.63
N VAL A 124 -13.72 -4.11 10.60
CA VAL A 124 -14.56 -2.90 10.43
C VAL A 124 -15.87 -2.93 11.21
N ARG A 125 -16.31 -4.10 11.71
CA ARG A 125 -17.62 -4.29 12.36
C ARG A 125 -17.81 -3.50 13.65
N PRO A 126 -16.76 -3.19 14.46
CA PRO A 126 -16.94 -2.37 15.65
C PRO A 126 -17.58 -1.02 15.39
N ILE A 127 -17.50 -0.49 14.15
CA ILE A 127 -18.16 0.77 13.80
C ILE A 127 -19.68 0.69 13.99
N ASP A 128 -20.32 -0.46 13.79
CA ASP A 128 -21.76 -0.62 13.90
C ASP A 128 -22.30 -0.47 15.33
N SER A 129 -21.48 -0.87 16.31
CA SER A 129 -21.80 -0.83 17.74
C SER A 129 -21.11 0.29 18.52
N LEU A 130 -20.27 1.09 17.85
CA LEU A 130 -19.54 2.18 18.50
C LEU A 130 -20.52 3.20 19.09
N ALA A 131 -20.40 3.45 20.40
CA ALA A 131 -21.21 4.44 21.09
C ALA A 131 -20.87 5.87 20.60
N GLY A 132 -21.88 6.74 20.49
CA GLY A 132 -21.70 8.07 19.91
C GLY A 132 -20.71 8.95 20.64
N ASP A 133 -20.63 8.84 21.96
CA ASP A 133 -19.67 9.57 22.81
C ASP A 133 -18.23 9.09 22.65
N ARG A 134 -18.01 7.86 22.20
CA ARG A 134 -16.70 7.31 21.91
C ARG A 134 -16.13 7.72 20.55
N LEU A 135 -16.97 8.12 19.61
CA LEU A 135 -16.53 8.46 18.25
C LEU A 135 -15.46 9.56 18.24
N GLY A 136 -15.67 10.63 18.99
CA GLY A 136 -14.73 11.77 19.03
C GLY A 136 -13.31 11.38 19.44
N PRO A 137 -13.11 10.67 20.57
CA PRO A 137 -11.80 10.12 20.97
C PRO A 137 -11.16 9.22 19.93
N GLU A 138 -11.92 8.29 19.33
CA GLU A 138 -11.42 7.38 18.29
C GLU A 138 -10.94 8.16 17.05
N LEU A 139 -11.76 9.08 16.55
CA LEU A 139 -11.39 9.93 15.41
C LEU A 139 -10.17 10.81 15.71
N ALA A 140 -9.98 11.30 16.93
CA ALA A 140 -8.82 12.10 17.29
C ALA A 140 -7.51 11.31 17.20
N VAL A 141 -7.51 10.05 17.63
CA VAL A 141 -6.36 9.15 17.51
C VAL A 141 -6.05 8.88 16.04
N HIS A 142 -7.04 8.46 15.25
CA HIS A 142 -6.84 8.18 13.83
C HIS A 142 -6.40 9.41 13.04
N ARG A 143 -6.96 10.59 13.34
CA ARG A 143 -6.52 11.83 12.71
C ARG A 143 -5.03 12.10 12.96
N ALA A 144 -4.56 11.97 14.20
CA ALA A 144 -3.15 12.16 14.51
C ALA A 144 -2.24 11.22 13.73
N HIS A 145 -2.69 9.99 13.46
CA HIS A 145 -1.95 9.03 12.65
C HIS A 145 -1.98 9.38 11.16
N LEU A 146 -3.13 9.77 10.63
CA LEU A 146 -3.27 10.21 9.24
C LEU A 146 -2.45 11.49 8.96
N GLU A 147 -2.47 12.46 9.89
CA GLU A 147 -1.65 13.67 9.81
C GLU A 147 -0.16 13.32 9.72
N ARG A 148 0.32 12.40 10.58
CA ARG A 148 1.72 11.93 10.53
C ARG A 148 2.05 11.20 9.22
N LEU A 149 1.13 10.37 8.72
CA LEU A 149 1.31 9.65 7.46
C LEU A 149 1.47 10.62 6.29
N PHE A 150 0.61 11.62 6.22
CA PHE A 150 0.61 12.59 5.12
C PHE A 150 1.69 13.67 5.26
N GLU A 151 1.99 14.15 6.47
CA GLU A 151 3.03 15.16 6.70
C GLU A 151 4.41 14.68 6.28
N LYS A 152 4.77 13.46 6.64
CA LYS A 152 6.14 12.96 6.46
C LYS A 152 6.35 12.13 5.21
N ALA A 153 5.27 11.66 4.57
CA ALA A 153 5.28 10.76 3.41
C ALA A 153 6.21 9.51 3.58
N HIS A 154 6.59 9.19 4.83
CA HIS A 154 7.47 8.06 5.17
C HIS A 154 7.24 7.50 6.58
N SER A 155 6.08 7.74 7.18
CA SER A 155 5.76 7.20 8.51
C SER A 155 5.67 5.68 8.48
N ARG A 156 6.11 5.05 9.57
CA ARG A 156 5.93 3.61 9.78
C ARG A 156 4.51 3.37 10.25
N THR A 157 3.74 2.63 9.49
CA THR A 157 2.37 2.28 9.87
C THR A 157 2.33 1.37 11.10
N ASP A 158 3.29 0.44 11.25
CA ASP A 158 3.41 -0.46 12.40
C ASP A 158 3.52 0.27 13.74
N ASN A 159 4.24 1.37 13.79
CA ASN A 159 4.35 2.20 15.00
C ASN A 159 3.04 2.93 15.28
N LEU A 160 2.35 3.37 14.23
CA LEU A 160 1.06 4.06 14.36
C LEU A 160 0.00 3.13 14.93
N GLU A 161 -0.07 1.89 14.48
CA GLU A 161 -1.05 0.91 14.97
C GLU A 161 -0.75 0.41 16.39
N LYS A 162 0.52 0.17 16.73
CA LYS A 162 0.90 -0.24 18.09
C LYS A 162 0.60 0.83 19.14
N GLU A 163 0.67 2.08 18.76
CA GLU A 163 0.34 3.22 19.62
C GLU A 163 -1.17 3.46 19.71
N SER A 164 -1.96 2.98 18.72
CA SER A 164 -3.40 3.18 18.69
C SER A 164 -4.12 2.04 19.41
N LYS A 165 -4.61 2.31 20.61
CA LYS A 165 -5.59 1.45 21.30
C LYS A 165 -7.00 1.87 20.89
N THR A 166 -7.34 1.70 19.62
CA THR A 166 -8.65 2.09 19.07
C THR A 166 -9.45 0.84 18.68
N ASP A 167 -10.77 0.98 18.65
CA ASP A 167 -11.69 -0.05 18.15
C ASP A 167 -11.86 0.03 16.63
N LEU A 168 -11.34 1.07 15.98
CA LEU A 168 -11.42 1.25 14.53
C LEU A 168 -10.19 0.67 13.82
N PRO A 169 -10.34 0.07 12.64
CA PRO A 169 -9.25 -0.57 11.90
C PRO A 169 -8.32 0.47 11.28
N GLY A 170 -7.05 0.49 11.69
CA GLY A 170 -6.07 1.46 11.20
C GLY A 170 -5.79 1.30 9.70
N GLU A 171 -5.48 0.10 9.26
CA GLU A 171 -5.05 -0.20 7.89
C GLU A 171 -6.15 0.08 6.85
N VAL A 172 -7.39 -0.39 7.11
CA VAL A 172 -8.52 -0.08 6.25
C VAL A 172 -8.78 1.43 6.22
N LEU A 173 -8.69 2.12 7.36
CA LEU A 173 -8.94 3.56 7.42
C LEU A 173 -7.88 4.37 6.68
N PHE A 174 -6.60 3.97 6.74
CA PHE A 174 -5.52 4.58 5.94
C PHE A 174 -5.79 4.41 4.45
N SER A 175 -6.22 3.21 4.04
CA SER A 175 -6.59 2.95 2.65
C SER A 175 -7.79 3.79 2.21
N LEU A 176 -8.82 3.92 3.03
CA LEU A 176 -9.97 4.79 2.76
C LEU A 176 -9.57 6.27 2.67
N ALA A 177 -8.66 6.75 3.53
CA ALA A 177 -8.14 8.11 3.47
C ALA A 177 -7.34 8.37 2.17
N ALA A 178 -6.57 7.38 1.73
CA ALA A 178 -5.89 7.44 0.43
C ALA A 178 -6.88 7.58 -0.74
N LEU A 179 -8.03 6.89 -0.68
CA LEU A 179 -9.09 7.06 -1.68
C LEU A 179 -9.61 8.50 -1.72
N VAL A 180 -9.80 9.14 -0.56
CA VAL A 180 -10.25 10.55 -0.48
C VAL A 180 -9.22 11.47 -1.13
N VAL A 181 -7.92 11.27 -0.82
CA VAL A 181 -6.83 12.08 -1.39
C VAL A 181 -6.84 12.01 -2.92
N HIS A 182 -7.09 10.84 -3.49
CA HIS A 182 -7.05 10.61 -4.95
C HIS A 182 -8.40 10.68 -5.65
N GLY A 183 -9.45 11.15 -4.97
CA GLY A 183 -10.79 11.31 -5.56
C GLY A 183 -11.40 9.97 -5.99
N CYS A 184 -11.22 8.95 -5.19
CA CYS A 184 -11.80 7.62 -5.38
C CYS A 184 -12.88 7.34 -4.32
N VAL A 185 -13.76 6.38 -4.61
CA VAL A 185 -14.79 5.91 -3.70
C VAL A 185 -14.77 4.39 -3.59
N PRO A 186 -14.94 3.82 -2.37
CA PRO A 186 -15.00 2.38 -2.19
C PRO A 186 -16.31 1.82 -2.78
N THR A 187 -16.26 0.60 -3.31
CA THR A 187 -17.39 -0.09 -3.91
C THR A 187 -17.61 -1.50 -3.35
N SER A 188 -16.61 -2.09 -2.69
CA SER A 188 -16.68 -3.38 -2.02
C SER A 188 -15.55 -3.46 -0.98
N LEU A 189 -15.79 -4.11 0.14
CA LEU A 189 -14.78 -4.50 1.12
C LEU A 189 -15.06 -5.93 1.55
N ARG A 190 -14.08 -6.82 1.35
CA ARG A 190 -14.14 -8.23 1.75
C ARG A 190 -12.85 -8.64 2.43
N TYR A 191 -12.93 -9.61 3.31
CA TYR A 191 -11.76 -10.25 3.90
C TYR A 191 -11.49 -11.59 3.25
N PHE A 192 -10.21 -11.98 3.19
CA PHE A 192 -9.83 -13.21 2.50
C PHE A 192 -8.64 -13.91 3.17
N ARG A 193 -8.43 -15.15 2.80
CA ARG A 193 -7.23 -15.93 3.08
C ARG A 193 -6.61 -16.38 1.76
N LEU A 194 -5.32 -16.65 1.78
CA LEU A 194 -4.65 -17.32 0.67
C LEU A 194 -4.71 -18.85 0.89
N SER A 195 -5.27 -19.54 -0.08
CA SER A 195 -5.21 -20.99 -0.13
C SER A 195 -3.77 -21.48 -0.40
N PRO A 196 -3.41 -22.73 -0.14
CA PRO A 196 -2.04 -23.22 -0.36
C PRO A 196 -1.50 -23.01 -1.77
N ASP A 197 -2.36 -22.97 -2.77
CA ASP A 197 -2.04 -22.69 -4.19
C ASP A 197 -1.92 -21.20 -4.51
N GLY A 198 -2.12 -20.31 -3.52
CA GLY A 198 -2.09 -18.86 -3.68
C GLY A 198 -3.41 -18.23 -4.14
N SER A 199 -4.45 -19.02 -4.37
CA SER A 199 -5.77 -18.48 -4.71
C SER A 199 -6.42 -17.74 -3.52
N VAL A 200 -7.28 -16.78 -3.84
CA VAL A 200 -8.03 -15.99 -2.84
C VAL A 200 -9.28 -16.78 -2.44
N SER A 201 -9.45 -17.00 -1.13
CA SER A 201 -10.65 -17.58 -0.52
C SER A 201 -11.27 -16.55 0.41
N TYR A 202 -12.44 -16.05 0.07
CA TYR A 202 -13.11 -15.02 0.88
C TYR A 202 -13.70 -15.60 2.17
N VAL A 203 -13.63 -14.82 3.24
CA VAL A 203 -14.22 -15.12 4.53
C VAL A 203 -15.74 -14.99 4.44
N THR A 204 -16.47 -15.98 4.95
CA THR A 204 -17.93 -16.02 4.96
C THR A 204 -18.50 -15.57 6.30
N HIS A 205 -19.77 -15.15 6.33
CA HIS A 205 -20.49 -14.86 7.59
C HIS A 205 -20.52 -16.07 8.52
N ALA A 206 -20.70 -17.27 7.98
CA ALA A 206 -20.73 -18.50 8.77
C ALA A 206 -19.38 -18.79 9.48
N GLU A 207 -18.25 -18.51 8.81
CA GLU A 207 -16.93 -18.62 9.44
C GLU A 207 -16.75 -17.60 10.57
N ILE A 208 -17.22 -16.37 10.38
CA ILE A 208 -17.15 -15.32 11.39
C ILE A 208 -17.98 -15.72 12.62
N GLU A 209 -19.21 -16.18 12.43
CA GLU A 209 -20.09 -16.65 13.50
C GLU A 209 -19.49 -17.82 14.26
N ALA A 210 -18.87 -18.77 13.55
CA ALA A 210 -18.22 -19.92 14.16
C ALA A 210 -17.03 -19.52 15.08
N GLN A 211 -16.41 -18.36 14.87
CA GLN A 211 -15.25 -17.90 15.64
C GLN A 211 -15.60 -16.83 16.71
N VAL A 212 -16.86 -16.46 16.89
CA VAL A 212 -17.27 -15.39 17.83
C VAL A 212 -16.75 -15.61 19.27
N HIS A 213 -16.67 -16.87 19.71
CA HIS A 213 -16.16 -17.22 21.05
C HIS A 213 -14.65 -17.50 21.08
N HIS A 214 -13.94 -17.30 19.97
CA HIS A 214 -12.51 -17.54 19.82
C HIS A 214 -11.79 -16.26 19.36
N PRO A 215 -11.53 -15.28 20.26
CA PRO A 215 -11.09 -13.93 19.87
C PRO A 215 -9.85 -13.90 18.99
N LYS A 216 -8.88 -14.80 19.22
CA LYS A 216 -7.66 -14.87 18.41
C LYS A 216 -7.95 -15.38 16.98
N ALA A 217 -8.77 -16.44 16.86
CA ALA A 217 -9.16 -16.99 15.56
C ALA A 217 -10.07 -16.01 14.80
N LEU A 218 -10.97 -15.33 15.52
CA LEU A 218 -11.82 -14.30 14.94
C LEU A 218 -11.00 -13.15 14.35
N ARG A 219 -9.99 -12.64 15.07
CA ARG A 219 -9.11 -11.57 14.57
C ARG A 219 -8.38 -11.98 13.30
N ALA A 220 -7.88 -13.20 13.23
CA ALA A 220 -7.16 -13.71 12.06
C ALA A 220 -8.01 -13.77 10.78
N LEU A 221 -9.35 -13.75 10.89
CA LEU A 221 -10.23 -13.63 9.72
C LEU A 221 -10.17 -12.25 9.05
N PHE A 222 -9.69 -11.24 9.77
CA PHE A 222 -9.60 -9.83 9.33
C PHE A 222 -8.16 -9.38 9.07
N ASP A 223 -7.23 -10.33 8.90
CA ASP A 223 -5.83 -10.01 8.62
C ASP A 223 -5.66 -9.47 7.19
N ASN A 224 -6.33 -10.06 6.19
CA ASN A 224 -6.21 -9.63 4.80
C ASN A 224 -7.53 -9.06 4.29
N ALA A 225 -7.45 -7.96 3.56
CA ALA A 225 -8.62 -7.30 2.97
C ALA A 225 -8.46 -7.04 1.48
N GLU A 226 -9.57 -7.18 0.75
CA GLU A 226 -9.74 -6.71 -0.61
C GLU A 226 -10.70 -5.52 -0.60
N LEU A 227 -10.19 -4.36 -1.00
CA LEU A 227 -10.95 -3.12 -1.16
C LEU A 227 -11.08 -2.82 -2.65
N GLN A 228 -12.30 -2.86 -3.17
CA GLN A 228 -12.59 -2.43 -4.53
C GLN A 228 -13.03 -0.97 -4.52
N PHE A 229 -12.60 -0.22 -5.52
CA PHE A 229 -12.88 1.21 -5.60
C PHE A 229 -12.88 1.71 -7.04
N ARG A 230 -13.45 2.90 -7.24
CA ARG A 230 -13.49 3.58 -8.54
C ARG A 230 -13.10 5.04 -8.37
N SER A 231 -12.44 5.58 -9.39
CA SER A 231 -12.22 7.03 -9.44
C SER A 231 -13.52 7.76 -9.75
N THR A 232 -13.75 8.90 -9.12
CA THR A 232 -14.90 9.77 -9.44
C THR A 232 -14.80 10.36 -10.85
N ARG A 233 -13.57 10.44 -11.41
CA ARG A 233 -13.31 10.93 -12.78
C ARG A 233 -13.50 9.86 -13.85
N ASP A 234 -13.27 8.60 -13.50
CA ASP A 234 -13.46 7.43 -14.37
C ASP A 234 -14.15 6.30 -13.61
N PRO A 235 -15.49 6.40 -13.41
CA PRO A 235 -16.25 5.42 -12.65
C PRO A 235 -16.43 4.08 -13.39
N SER A 236 -16.11 4.03 -14.68
CA SER A 236 -16.19 2.77 -15.45
C SER A 236 -15.09 1.77 -15.06
N ARG A 237 -13.94 2.26 -14.59
CA ARG A 237 -12.79 1.44 -14.27
C ARG A 237 -12.79 0.99 -12.81
N LEU A 238 -13.00 -0.31 -12.60
CA LEU A 238 -12.83 -0.94 -11.29
C LEU A 238 -11.35 -1.12 -10.98
N ARG A 239 -10.96 -0.80 -9.75
CA ARG A 239 -9.61 -0.98 -9.22
C ARG A 239 -9.68 -1.78 -7.93
N VAL A 240 -8.63 -2.53 -7.65
CA VAL A 240 -8.57 -3.44 -6.51
C VAL A 240 -7.30 -3.18 -5.70
N LEU A 241 -7.45 -2.97 -4.40
CA LEU A 241 -6.39 -3.10 -3.42
C LEU A 241 -6.54 -4.45 -2.72
N ARG A 242 -5.47 -5.24 -2.66
CA ARG A 242 -5.34 -6.36 -1.73
C ARG A 242 -4.27 -6.04 -0.70
N HIS A 243 -4.68 -5.90 0.54
CA HIS A 243 -3.77 -5.84 1.67
C HIS A 243 -3.57 -7.24 2.24
N ILE A 244 -2.32 -7.64 2.43
CA ILE A 244 -1.95 -8.96 2.95
C ILE A 244 -1.05 -8.76 4.17
N ALA A 245 -1.54 -9.20 5.35
CA ALA A 245 -0.75 -9.22 6.56
C ALA A 245 0.18 -10.44 6.55
N PHE A 246 1.46 -10.20 6.33
CA PHE A 246 2.44 -11.28 6.23
C PHE A 246 3.86 -10.81 6.58
N ASN A 247 4.60 -11.64 7.30
CA ASN A 247 6.02 -11.44 7.52
C ASN A 247 6.81 -11.97 6.31
N LEU A 248 7.46 -11.06 5.58
CA LEU A 248 8.18 -11.36 4.34
C LEU A 248 9.59 -11.93 4.55
N ASP A 249 9.98 -12.27 5.78
CA ASP A 249 11.25 -12.97 5.98
C ASP A 249 11.24 -14.39 5.38
N ASP A 250 12.41 -14.90 5.12
CA ASP A 250 12.58 -16.19 4.41
C ASP A 250 12.03 -17.37 5.20
N ASP A 251 12.07 -17.34 6.53
CA ASP A 251 11.54 -18.39 7.38
C ASP A 251 10.02 -18.50 7.25
N HIS A 252 9.31 -17.38 7.30
CA HIS A 252 7.85 -17.35 7.12
C HIS A 252 7.44 -17.69 5.69
N LEU A 253 8.18 -17.19 4.68
CA LEU A 253 7.93 -17.55 3.28
C LEU A 253 8.19 -19.03 2.98
N ASN A 254 9.12 -19.67 3.69
CA ASN A 254 9.35 -21.11 3.60
C ASN A 254 8.23 -21.91 4.28
N ALA A 255 7.80 -21.48 5.46
CA ALA A 255 6.74 -22.14 6.22
C ALA A 255 5.35 -21.99 5.57
N THR A 256 5.11 -20.88 4.86
CA THR A 256 3.81 -20.55 4.27
C THR A 256 3.99 -20.11 2.82
N PRO A 257 4.11 -21.03 1.87
CA PRO A 257 4.42 -20.73 0.47
C PRO A 257 3.24 -20.11 -0.32
N SER A 258 2.04 -20.04 0.25
CA SER A 258 0.83 -19.51 -0.40
C SER A 258 1.01 -18.07 -0.89
N LEU A 259 1.75 -17.23 -0.15
CA LEU A 259 1.99 -15.86 -0.60
C LEU A 259 2.85 -15.82 -1.87
N LEU A 260 3.95 -16.56 -1.92
CA LEU A 260 4.75 -16.62 -3.15
C LEU A 260 3.98 -17.23 -4.33
N ALA A 261 3.13 -18.25 -4.07
CA ALA A 261 2.25 -18.79 -5.09
C ALA A 261 1.28 -17.72 -5.63
N HIS A 262 0.68 -16.92 -4.73
CA HIS A 262 -0.18 -15.78 -5.09
C HIS A 262 0.57 -14.74 -5.93
N LEU A 263 1.77 -14.37 -5.51
CA LEU A 263 2.59 -13.40 -6.22
C LEU A 263 3.04 -13.92 -7.60
N ASN A 264 3.43 -15.20 -7.70
CA ASN A 264 3.82 -15.84 -8.96
C ASN A 264 2.67 -15.84 -9.98
N ALA A 265 1.43 -16.02 -9.53
CA ALA A 265 0.26 -15.98 -10.41
C ALA A 265 0.05 -14.60 -11.08
N LYS A 266 0.65 -13.53 -10.54
CA LYS A 266 0.56 -12.18 -11.13
C LYS A 266 1.46 -12.00 -12.37
N GLY A 267 2.46 -12.86 -12.57
CA GLY A 267 3.43 -12.72 -13.65
C GLY A 267 4.32 -11.49 -13.49
N ASN A 268 4.56 -10.79 -14.60
CA ASN A 268 5.32 -9.54 -14.57
C ASN A 268 4.53 -8.40 -13.92
N VAL A 269 5.18 -7.62 -13.07
CA VAL A 269 4.55 -6.57 -12.28
C VAL A 269 5.32 -5.25 -12.36
N SER A 270 4.62 -4.18 -12.03
CA SER A 270 5.22 -2.96 -11.51
C SER A 270 5.40 -3.08 -10.00
N ALA A 271 6.39 -2.41 -9.42
CA ALA A 271 6.59 -2.47 -7.97
C ALA A 271 7.02 -1.14 -7.37
N MET A 272 6.90 -1.04 -6.06
CA MET A 272 7.52 0.03 -5.29
C MET A 272 7.91 -0.46 -3.90
N THR A 273 8.92 0.20 -3.32
CA THR A 273 9.19 0.17 -1.88
C THR A 273 9.49 1.57 -1.41
N LYS A 274 9.07 1.90 -0.20
CA LYS A 274 9.27 3.21 0.38
C LYS A 274 9.36 3.09 1.89
N ALA A 275 10.44 3.60 2.46
CA ALA A 275 10.69 3.56 3.90
C ALA A 275 10.59 2.15 4.53
N ALA A 276 11.07 1.15 3.80
CA ALA A 276 10.95 -0.28 4.11
C ALA A 276 12.04 -0.82 5.05
N SER A 277 12.55 0.01 5.96
CA SER A 277 13.53 -0.36 7.02
C SER A 277 14.78 -1.10 6.51
N HIS A 278 15.16 -0.91 5.24
CA HIS A 278 16.26 -1.58 4.56
C HIS A 278 16.15 -3.12 4.56
N LEU A 279 14.95 -3.68 4.68
CA LEU A 279 14.73 -5.11 4.78
C LEU A 279 15.26 -5.87 3.56
N LEU A 280 15.16 -5.29 2.36
CA LEU A 280 15.71 -5.90 1.14
C LEU A 280 17.26 -5.95 1.10
N TRP A 281 17.95 -5.33 2.04
CA TRP A 281 19.41 -5.44 2.16
C TRP A 281 19.80 -6.71 2.91
N SER A 282 18.95 -7.17 3.83
CA SER A 282 19.20 -8.35 4.66
C SER A 282 19.05 -9.66 3.89
N ASP A 283 19.92 -10.63 4.20
CA ASP A 283 19.81 -11.98 3.65
C ASP A 283 18.60 -12.75 4.20
N HIS A 284 17.98 -12.28 5.29
CA HIS A 284 16.72 -12.82 5.79
C HIS A 284 15.52 -12.52 4.89
N PHE A 285 15.67 -11.67 3.88
CA PHE A 285 14.63 -11.30 2.92
C PHE A 285 15.05 -11.63 1.48
N ALA A 286 15.94 -12.63 1.32
CA ALA A 286 16.47 -13.01 0.03
C ALA A 286 15.40 -13.53 -0.93
N ARG A 287 14.38 -14.21 -0.44
CA ARG A 287 13.31 -14.78 -1.28
C ARG A 287 12.42 -13.70 -1.90
N ILE A 288 11.95 -12.75 -1.10
CA ILE A 288 11.13 -11.65 -1.65
C ILE A 288 11.96 -10.74 -2.56
N ARG A 289 13.23 -10.48 -2.21
CA ARG A 289 14.17 -9.77 -3.08
C ARG A 289 14.36 -10.50 -4.41
N GLY A 290 14.57 -11.81 -4.37
CA GLY A 290 14.70 -12.65 -5.57
C GLY A 290 13.45 -12.61 -6.44
N TRP A 291 12.28 -12.74 -5.82
CA TRP A 291 11.01 -12.64 -6.52
C TRP A 291 10.84 -11.29 -7.22
N LEU A 292 11.14 -10.18 -6.54
CA LEU A 292 11.09 -8.85 -7.14
C LEU A 292 12.03 -8.76 -8.35
N ILE A 293 13.29 -9.20 -8.21
CA ILE A 293 14.27 -9.21 -9.29
C ILE A 293 13.77 -9.99 -10.50
N GLU A 294 13.09 -11.10 -10.30
CA GLU A 294 12.59 -11.97 -11.37
C GLU A 294 11.37 -11.35 -12.10
N HIS A 295 10.47 -10.68 -11.37
CA HIS A 295 9.15 -10.32 -11.89
C HIS A 295 8.95 -8.84 -12.20
N ILE A 296 9.80 -7.92 -11.67
CA ILE A 296 9.62 -6.49 -11.95
C ILE A 296 9.97 -6.14 -13.40
N VAL A 297 9.10 -5.34 -14.01
CA VAL A 297 9.38 -4.63 -15.26
C VAL A 297 9.93 -3.23 -14.93
N TRP A 298 9.37 -2.60 -13.92
CA TRP A 298 9.72 -1.27 -13.46
C TRP A 298 9.38 -1.12 -11.99
N MET A 299 10.30 -0.55 -11.23
CA MET A 299 10.14 -0.34 -9.79
C MET A 299 10.65 1.03 -9.39
N VAL A 300 9.94 1.68 -8.48
CA VAL A 300 10.39 2.92 -7.81
C VAL A 300 10.67 2.63 -6.35
N SER A 301 11.78 3.15 -5.84
CA SER A 301 12.14 3.03 -4.43
C SER A 301 12.96 4.22 -3.94
N ASP A 302 13.05 4.36 -2.62
CA ASP A 302 14.18 5.02 -1.96
C ASP A 302 15.34 4.01 -1.80
N SER A 303 16.34 4.32 -0.97
CA SER A 303 17.45 3.38 -0.69
C SER A 303 17.02 2.09 0.01
N THR A 304 15.76 1.96 0.42
CA THR A 304 15.24 0.70 0.99
C THR A 304 14.83 -0.34 -0.07
N GLY A 305 15.02 0.00 -1.36
CA GLY A 305 14.78 -0.90 -2.48
C GLY A 305 15.85 -1.98 -2.67
N ILE A 306 15.88 -2.56 -3.87
CA ILE A 306 16.83 -3.63 -4.24
C ILE A 306 18.26 -3.07 -4.25
N PRO A 307 19.21 -3.62 -3.47
CA PRO A 307 20.59 -3.18 -3.48
C PRO A 307 21.25 -3.30 -4.86
N PRO A 308 22.12 -2.34 -5.24
CA PRO A 308 22.73 -2.27 -6.57
C PRO A 308 23.47 -3.55 -7.00
N ARG A 309 24.13 -4.22 -6.07
CA ARG A 309 24.85 -5.47 -6.35
C ARG A 309 23.92 -6.57 -6.89
N PHE A 310 22.72 -6.69 -6.33
CA PHE A 310 21.75 -7.71 -6.76
C PHE A 310 21.03 -7.29 -8.05
N ALA A 311 20.69 -6.01 -8.19
CA ALA A 311 20.09 -5.49 -9.41
C ALA A 311 21.03 -5.65 -10.61
N SER A 312 22.31 -5.25 -10.47
CA SER A 312 23.31 -5.37 -11.50
C SER A 312 23.61 -6.82 -11.88
N ALA A 313 23.74 -7.72 -10.89
CA ALA A 313 23.95 -9.16 -11.14
C ALA A 313 22.82 -9.79 -11.94
N ALA A 314 21.60 -9.27 -11.81
CA ALA A 314 20.41 -9.71 -12.56
C ALA A 314 20.22 -8.96 -13.90
N GLY A 315 21.12 -8.07 -14.29
CA GLY A 315 21.01 -7.27 -15.51
C GLY A 315 19.96 -6.15 -15.44
N LEU A 316 19.49 -5.79 -14.25
CA LEU A 316 18.59 -4.66 -14.06
C LEU A 316 19.37 -3.34 -14.10
N VAL A 317 18.77 -2.31 -14.69
CA VAL A 317 19.31 -0.95 -14.74
C VAL A 317 18.68 -0.13 -13.62
N GLN A 318 19.50 0.59 -12.86
CA GLN A 318 19.06 1.52 -11.83
C GLN A 318 19.42 2.95 -12.20
N LEU A 319 18.44 3.84 -12.18
CA LEU A 319 18.61 5.29 -12.39
C LEU A 319 18.38 6.01 -11.06
N THR A 320 19.26 6.95 -10.72
CA THR A 320 19.24 7.70 -9.46
C THR A 320 18.78 9.14 -9.66
N PHE A 321 18.06 9.67 -8.67
CA PHE A 321 17.60 11.05 -8.59
C PHE A 321 17.78 11.54 -7.15
N GLY A 322 18.16 12.81 -6.97
CA GLY A 322 18.51 13.37 -5.67
C GLY A 322 19.93 13.01 -5.25
N GLN A 323 20.17 12.92 -3.94
CA GLN A 323 21.48 12.66 -3.34
C GLN A 323 21.38 11.56 -2.30
N PHE A 324 22.47 10.79 -2.14
CA PHE A 324 22.56 9.74 -1.12
C PHE A 324 23.97 9.63 -0.57
N ASP A 325 24.16 10.01 0.71
CA ASP A 325 25.41 9.96 1.45
C ASP A 325 25.47 8.85 2.53
N GLY A 326 24.46 7.99 2.53
CA GLY A 326 24.37 6.84 3.42
C GLY A 326 22.95 6.68 3.99
N PRO A 327 22.63 5.50 4.53
CA PRO A 327 21.30 5.25 5.05
C PRO A 327 21.01 6.12 6.28
N ALA A 328 19.75 6.55 6.41
CA ALA A 328 19.25 7.06 7.67
C ALA A 328 19.38 5.96 8.77
N PRO A 329 19.50 6.32 10.05
CA PRO A 329 19.71 5.36 11.13
C PRO A 329 18.45 4.56 11.49
N PHE A 330 17.79 3.98 10.47
CA PHE A 330 16.56 3.22 10.61
C PHE A 330 16.71 1.82 10.00
N GLY A 331 16.25 0.82 10.74
CA GLY A 331 16.14 -0.54 10.26
C GLY A 331 17.46 -1.30 10.10
N LEU A 332 17.43 -2.34 9.26
CA LEU A 332 18.56 -3.23 9.00
C LEU A 332 19.44 -2.62 7.91
N THR A 333 20.61 -2.10 8.29
CA THR A 333 21.58 -1.53 7.36
C THR A 333 22.85 -2.37 7.32
N ASP A 334 23.34 -2.62 6.11
CA ASP A 334 24.63 -3.26 5.85
C ASP A 334 25.59 -2.23 5.25
N ALA A 335 26.82 -2.19 5.78
CA ALA A 335 27.83 -1.24 5.32
C ALA A 335 28.20 -1.42 3.85
N LYS A 336 28.14 -2.66 3.34
CA LYS A 336 28.44 -2.97 1.95
C LYS A 336 27.34 -2.41 1.04
N ASP A 337 26.06 -2.63 1.36
CA ASP A 337 24.95 -2.10 0.59
C ASP A 337 24.90 -0.58 0.63
N ALA A 338 25.21 0.04 1.79
CA ALA A 338 25.34 1.49 1.91
C ALA A 338 26.42 2.03 0.95
N MET A 339 27.56 1.36 0.83
CA MET A 339 28.63 1.74 -0.09
C MET A 339 28.22 1.51 -1.55
N ASP A 340 27.54 0.41 -1.86
CA ASP A 340 27.05 0.12 -3.22
C ASP A 340 26.09 1.21 -3.69
N PHE A 341 25.15 1.67 -2.84
CA PHE A 341 24.27 2.79 -3.16
C PHE A 341 25.04 4.11 -3.34
N LYS A 342 26.03 4.42 -2.48
CA LYS A 342 26.88 5.60 -2.68
C LYS A 342 27.61 5.56 -4.03
N HIS A 343 28.18 4.43 -4.38
CA HIS A 343 28.83 4.25 -5.67
C HIS A 343 27.83 4.41 -6.83
N LEU A 344 26.62 3.85 -6.71
CA LEU A 344 25.60 3.99 -7.72
C LEU A 344 25.25 5.47 -7.97
N PHE A 345 25.04 6.24 -6.90
CA PHE A 345 24.74 7.68 -7.01
C PHE A 345 25.93 8.48 -7.56
N ALA A 346 27.15 8.20 -7.10
CA ALA A 346 28.35 8.88 -7.56
C ALA A 346 28.71 8.56 -9.03
N SER A 347 28.32 7.39 -9.54
CA SER A 347 28.62 6.94 -10.90
C SER A 347 27.71 7.52 -11.98
N GLN A 348 26.64 8.21 -11.58
CA GLN A 348 25.64 8.74 -12.50
C GLN A 348 25.63 10.28 -12.50
N PRO A 349 25.21 10.92 -13.60
CA PRO A 349 24.97 12.34 -13.60
C PRO A 349 23.96 12.74 -12.51
N ALA A 350 24.24 13.83 -11.79
CA ALA A 350 23.32 14.38 -10.82
C ALA A 350 21.98 14.75 -11.49
N ARG A 351 20.88 14.28 -10.91
CA ARG A 351 19.52 14.61 -11.35
C ARG A 351 18.76 15.15 -10.16
N GLU A 352 18.12 16.28 -10.33
CA GLU A 352 17.37 16.92 -9.25
C GLU A 352 16.15 16.09 -8.84
N LEU A 353 15.80 16.15 -7.55
CA LEU A 353 14.59 15.59 -6.98
C LEU A 353 13.96 16.64 -6.07
N ALA A 354 12.81 17.15 -6.43
CA ALA A 354 12.15 18.26 -5.77
C ALA A 354 11.25 17.82 -4.58
N PHE A 355 11.14 16.53 -4.30
CA PHE A 355 10.29 15.99 -3.24
C PHE A 355 10.99 14.82 -2.53
N ARG A 356 10.51 14.51 -1.33
CA ARG A 356 10.98 13.33 -0.60
C ARG A 356 10.18 12.10 -1.03
N TYR A 357 10.90 11.01 -1.33
CA TYR A 357 10.32 9.70 -1.58
C TYR A 357 10.88 8.71 -0.55
N GLY A 358 10.12 8.43 0.49
CA GLY A 358 10.56 7.54 1.57
C GLY A 358 11.52 8.18 2.58
N TYR A 359 12.49 7.39 3.07
CA TYR A 359 13.46 7.89 4.03
C TYR A 359 14.37 8.96 3.39
N PRO A 360 14.75 9.99 4.15
CA PRO A 360 15.91 10.79 3.76
C PRO A 360 17.18 9.93 3.92
N ASP A 361 18.26 10.37 3.33
CA ASP A 361 19.57 9.86 3.71
C ASP A 361 19.99 10.36 5.11
N ARG A 362 21.17 9.97 5.59
CA ARG A 362 21.66 10.37 6.91
C ARG A 362 21.82 11.90 7.09
N ASP A 363 22.03 12.62 5.99
CA ASP A 363 22.25 14.07 5.97
C ASP A 363 20.97 14.84 5.62
N GLY A 364 19.84 14.14 5.48
CA GLY A 364 18.51 14.70 5.24
C GLY A 364 18.14 14.89 3.78
N HIS A 365 18.99 14.44 2.82
CA HIS A 365 18.72 14.58 1.40
C HIS A 365 17.62 13.63 0.92
N ALA A 366 16.81 14.11 -0.02
CA ALA A 366 15.86 13.29 -0.75
C ALA A 366 16.56 12.48 -1.85
N HIS A 367 16.14 11.24 -2.01
CA HIS A 367 16.62 10.36 -3.07
C HIS A 367 15.53 9.41 -3.58
N LEU A 368 15.69 9.01 -4.84
CA LEU A 368 14.79 8.08 -5.51
C LEU A 368 15.58 7.25 -6.52
N ILE A 369 15.21 5.99 -6.64
CA ILE A 369 15.82 5.03 -7.54
C ILE A 369 14.73 4.41 -8.41
N VAL A 370 14.93 4.44 -9.71
CA VAL A 370 14.11 3.70 -10.68
C VAL A 370 14.90 2.47 -11.10
N THR A 371 14.35 1.29 -10.83
CA THR A 371 14.91 0.00 -11.26
C THR A 371 14.08 -0.56 -12.39
N LYS A 372 14.71 -0.98 -13.48
CA LYS A 372 14.00 -1.51 -14.68
C LYS A 372 14.82 -2.59 -15.39
N ARG A 373 14.10 -3.42 -16.17
CA ARG A 373 14.73 -4.35 -17.14
C ARG A 373 15.21 -3.63 -18.38
#